data_f79089f9f641a6bb6ba9ab2da325d117
#
_entry.id   f79089f9f641a6bb6ba9ab2da325d117
#
_cell.length_a   1.000
_cell.length_b   1.000
_cell.length_c   1.000
_cell.angle_alpha   90.00
_cell.angle_beta   90.00
_cell.angle_gamma   90.00
#
_symmetry.space_group_name_H-M   'P 1'
#
loop_
_entity.id
_entity.type
_entity.pdbx_description
1 polymer ?
#
loop_
_entity_poly.entity_id
_entity_poly.type
_entity_poly.pdbx_seq_one_letter_code
_entity_poly.pdbx_strand_id
1 'polypeptide(L)'
;TNIVYYHDTAISDFSLGKMDKFGKKKDGVSDSLLRGVVDGSTFGFPIDQANHEIYNLDSLPVNTRIAAVLATISAKNSSYIQINYVKQKPEKEGETDSLVWYNSTDSIDFTKTKEKAIRVYAQDASAYADYKVKVNVHTQRPDTFIWQSLTQANAKLAALNSMKAVSAGGKVVLFGKNAEGALEMFKSENGKQWKYVSTEANLGNQAAENVVVFDNSIYVLNPETHQ
;
A
#
# COMPACT_ATOMS: atom_id res chain seq x y z
N THR A 1 -41.27 19.52 25.57
CA THR A 1 -40.13 18.56 25.53
C THR A 1 -38.99 19.25 24.83
N ASN A 2 -37.93 19.60 25.55
CA ASN A 2 -36.72 20.15 24.90
C ASN A 2 -36.06 19.02 24.13
N ILE A 3 -35.95 19.17 22.81
CA ILE A 3 -35.18 18.24 21.95
C ILE A 3 -33.72 18.63 22.12
N VAL A 4 -32.92 17.70 22.60
CA VAL A 4 -31.46 17.86 22.67
C VAL A 4 -30.86 17.27 21.38
N TYR A 5 -30.20 18.10 20.60
CA TYR A 5 -29.45 17.67 19.43
C TYR A 5 -27.99 17.41 19.80
N TYR A 6 -27.42 16.40 19.17
CA TYR A 6 -26.01 16.05 19.34
C TYR A 6 -25.15 16.76 18.29
N HIS A 7 -23.94 17.17 18.69
CA HIS A 7 -22.99 17.89 17.85
C HIS A 7 -21.90 16.98 17.27
N ASP A 8 -22.00 15.66 17.52
CA ASP A 8 -21.01 14.70 17.03
C ASP A 8 -21.05 14.59 15.49
N THR A 9 -19.86 14.54 14.88
CA THR A 9 -19.66 14.35 13.44
C THR A 9 -18.85 13.09 13.14
N ALA A 10 -18.93 12.08 14.01
CA ALA A 10 -18.12 10.87 13.94
C ALA A 10 -18.83 9.76 13.16
N ILE A 11 -18.10 9.06 12.30
CA ILE A 11 -18.50 7.76 11.75
C ILE A 11 -18.25 6.72 12.84
N SER A 12 -19.27 5.92 13.15
CA SER A 12 -19.22 4.88 14.19
C SER A 12 -18.98 3.49 13.62
N ASP A 13 -19.37 3.25 12.37
CA ASP A 13 -19.16 1.97 11.69
C ASP A 13 -19.02 2.14 10.19
N PHE A 14 -18.18 1.29 9.59
CA PHE A 14 -17.99 1.18 8.15
C PHE A 14 -17.71 -0.27 7.79
N SER A 15 -18.49 -0.82 6.88
CA SER A 15 -18.25 -2.16 6.33
C SER A 15 -18.69 -2.25 4.87
N LEU A 16 -18.12 -3.21 4.14
CA LEU A 16 -18.48 -3.50 2.75
C LEU A 16 -19.36 -4.74 2.69
N GLY A 17 -20.28 -4.75 1.74
CA GLY A 17 -21.09 -5.91 1.42
C GLY A 17 -20.34 -6.95 0.57
N LYS A 18 -21.11 -7.83 -0.06
CA LYS A 18 -20.56 -8.87 -0.93
C LYS A 18 -20.13 -8.27 -2.27
N MET A 19 -18.99 -8.76 -2.77
CA MET A 19 -18.36 -8.31 -4.01
C MET A 19 -18.00 -9.50 -4.89
N ASP A 20 -18.14 -9.34 -6.20
CA ASP A 20 -17.70 -10.34 -7.16
C ASP A 20 -16.18 -10.45 -7.21
N LYS A 21 -15.69 -11.68 -7.32
CA LYS A 21 -14.27 -11.96 -7.56
C LYS A 21 -14.10 -12.57 -8.94
N PHE A 22 -13.22 -11.98 -9.73
CA PHE A 22 -12.93 -12.45 -11.08
C PHE A 22 -11.61 -13.21 -11.15
N GLY A 23 -11.43 -14.01 -12.17
CA GLY A 23 -10.21 -14.74 -12.44
C GLY A 23 -10.02 -14.98 -13.94
N LYS A 24 -8.89 -15.59 -14.28
CA LYS A 24 -8.53 -15.88 -15.67
C LYS A 24 -9.52 -16.80 -16.32
N LYS A 25 -9.87 -16.51 -17.56
CA LYS A 25 -10.51 -17.45 -18.47
C LYS A 25 -9.57 -18.59 -18.85
N LYS A 26 -10.09 -19.57 -19.60
CA LYS A 26 -9.30 -20.68 -20.15
C LYS A 26 -8.17 -20.23 -21.07
N ASP A 27 -8.29 -19.03 -21.67
CA ASP A 27 -7.24 -18.41 -22.50
C ASP A 27 -5.99 -17.99 -21.69
N GLY A 28 -6.07 -17.99 -20.35
CA GLY A 28 -4.99 -17.63 -19.48
C GLY A 28 -4.66 -16.13 -19.41
N VAL A 29 -5.32 -15.32 -20.22
CA VAL A 29 -5.01 -13.88 -20.43
C VAL A 29 -6.02 -12.98 -19.74
N SER A 30 -7.31 -13.18 -19.98
CA SER A 30 -8.35 -12.27 -19.47
C SER A 30 -8.87 -12.67 -18.10
N ASP A 31 -8.90 -11.70 -17.17
CA ASP A 31 -9.44 -11.85 -15.81
C ASP A 31 -10.93 -11.45 -15.75
N SER A 32 -11.77 -12.04 -16.60
CA SER A 32 -13.19 -11.69 -16.68
C SER A 32 -14.16 -12.82 -16.35
N LEU A 33 -13.65 -13.97 -15.89
CA LEU A 33 -14.49 -15.08 -15.47
C LEU A 33 -14.84 -14.93 -13.99
N LEU A 34 -16.14 -14.87 -13.67
CA LEU A 34 -16.58 -14.89 -12.27
C LEU A 34 -16.09 -16.15 -11.58
N ARG A 35 -15.36 -16.00 -10.49
CA ARG A 35 -14.75 -17.10 -9.72
C ARG A 35 -15.33 -17.26 -8.33
N GLY A 36 -16.12 -16.31 -7.88
CA GLY A 36 -16.72 -16.39 -6.55
C GLY A 36 -17.12 -15.02 -6.02
N VAL A 37 -17.44 -14.99 -4.76
CA VAL A 37 -17.87 -13.81 -4.02
C VAL A 37 -16.92 -13.60 -2.86
N VAL A 38 -16.53 -12.36 -2.63
CA VAL A 38 -15.80 -11.91 -1.44
C VAL A 38 -16.81 -11.27 -0.50
N ASP A 39 -16.88 -11.75 0.72
CA ASP A 39 -17.70 -11.12 1.76
C ASP A 39 -16.89 -9.98 2.39
N GLY A 40 -17.25 -8.75 2.07
CA GLY A 40 -16.55 -7.56 2.54
C GLY A 40 -16.69 -7.34 4.05
N SER A 41 -17.72 -7.89 4.68
CA SER A 41 -17.93 -7.77 6.12
C SER A 41 -16.88 -8.51 6.96
N THR A 42 -16.13 -9.43 6.34
CA THR A 42 -15.03 -10.15 7.02
C THR A 42 -13.72 -9.35 7.05
N PHE A 43 -13.64 -8.22 6.36
CA PHE A 43 -12.48 -7.34 6.35
C PHE A 43 -12.70 -6.16 7.28
N GLY A 44 -11.78 -5.98 8.23
CA GLY A 44 -11.87 -4.86 9.17
C GLY A 44 -11.51 -3.53 8.51
N PHE A 45 -12.33 -2.51 8.77
CA PHE A 45 -12.13 -1.12 8.37
C PHE A 45 -12.03 -0.25 9.63
N PRO A 46 -10.87 -0.17 10.29
CA PRO A 46 -10.68 0.71 11.43
C PRO A 46 -10.93 2.17 11.00
N ILE A 47 -11.52 2.93 11.91
CA ILE A 47 -11.85 4.33 11.70
C ILE A 47 -10.89 5.16 12.55
N ASP A 48 -9.97 5.86 11.90
CA ASP A 48 -9.11 6.84 12.55
C ASP A 48 -9.87 8.14 12.69
N GLN A 49 -10.39 8.36 13.90
CA GLN A 49 -11.16 9.56 14.24
C GLN A 49 -10.32 10.83 14.29
N ALA A 50 -9.02 10.71 14.53
CA ALA A 50 -8.12 11.86 14.63
C ALA A 50 -7.73 12.39 13.24
N ASN A 51 -7.48 11.48 12.30
CA ASN A 51 -7.09 11.82 10.92
C ASN A 51 -8.28 11.79 9.96
N HIS A 52 -9.45 11.34 10.41
CA HIS A 52 -10.64 11.13 9.59
C HIS A 52 -10.38 10.20 8.40
N GLU A 53 -9.73 9.07 8.66
CA GLU A 53 -9.38 8.07 7.64
C GLU A 53 -10.00 6.72 7.96
N ILE A 54 -10.45 6.03 6.90
CA ILE A 54 -11.01 4.68 6.96
C ILE A 54 -10.35 3.85 5.87
N TYR A 55 -9.69 2.75 6.23
CA TYR A 55 -9.07 1.86 5.25
C TYR A 55 -9.01 0.43 5.78
N ASN A 56 -9.05 -0.54 4.89
CA ASN A 56 -8.90 -1.93 5.29
C ASN A 56 -7.43 -2.26 5.58
N LEU A 57 -7.18 -2.86 6.75
CA LEU A 57 -5.84 -3.32 7.16
C LEU A 57 -5.36 -4.46 6.25
N ASP A 58 -6.24 -5.45 6.03
CA ASP A 58 -5.98 -6.53 5.10
C ASP A 58 -6.58 -6.19 3.75
N SER A 59 -5.76 -6.18 2.71
CA SER A 59 -6.24 -5.91 1.35
C SER A 59 -7.21 -6.99 0.88
N LEU A 60 -8.26 -6.58 0.18
CA LEU A 60 -9.17 -7.50 -0.49
C LEU A 60 -8.40 -8.40 -1.47
N PRO A 61 -8.86 -9.63 -1.72
CA PRO A 61 -8.23 -10.52 -2.68
C PRO A 61 -8.11 -9.89 -4.07
N VAL A 62 -7.04 -10.25 -4.80
CA VAL A 62 -6.83 -9.77 -6.16
C VAL A 62 -8.06 -10.01 -7.05
N ASN A 63 -8.36 -9.06 -7.94
CA ASN A 63 -9.50 -9.08 -8.85
C ASN A 63 -10.87 -9.04 -8.16
N THR A 64 -10.96 -8.62 -6.91
CA THR A 64 -12.23 -8.25 -6.28
C THR A 64 -12.77 -7.00 -6.97
N ARG A 65 -14.03 -7.06 -7.41
CA ARG A 65 -14.69 -5.94 -8.11
C ARG A 65 -15.19 -4.92 -7.10
N ILE A 66 -14.55 -3.77 -7.05
CA ILE A 66 -14.92 -2.66 -6.17
C ILE A 66 -15.59 -1.49 -6.90
N ALA A 67 -16.03 -1.72 -8.16
CA ALA A 67 -16.71 -0.70 -8.97
C ALA A 67 -18.21 -0.53 -8.64
N ALA A 68 -18.80 -1.47 -7.91
CA ALA A 68 -20.19 -1.40 -7.50
C ALA A 68 -20.37 -2.21 -6.22
N VAL A 69 -20.17 -1.56 -5.06
CA VAL A 69 -20.19 -2.20 -3.75
C VAL A 69 -21.23 -1.54 -2.87
N LEU A 70 -22.08 -2.33 -2.25
CA LEU A 70 -22.90 -1.85 -1.15
C LEU A 70 -22.01 -1.67 0.09
N ALA A 71 -22.13 -0.53 0.74
CA ALA A 71 -21.42 -0.27 1.99
C ALA A 71 -22.43 0.08 3.08
N THR A 72 -22.16 -0.38 4.28
CA THR A 72 -22.88 0.08 5.48
C THR A 72 -22.03 1.13 6.15
N ILE A 73 -22.59 2.32 6.31
CA ILE A 73 -21.93 3.46 6.95
C ILE A 73 -22.87 3.97 8.03
N SER A 74 -22.40 4.02 9.26
CA SER A 74 -23.16 4.53 10.38
C SER A 74 -22.45 5.73 11.01
N ALA A 75 -23.21 6.76 11.29
CA ALA A 75 -22.75 7.90 12.04
C ALA A 75 -23.20 7.80 13.49
N LYS A 76 -22.42 8.33 14.40
CA LYS A 76 -22.77 8.45 15.80
C LYS A 76 -24.04 9.31 15.92
N ASN A 77 -24.95 8.91 16.81
CA ASN A 77 -26.24 9.60 17.05
C ASN A 77 -27.13 9.75 15.80
N SER A 78 -27.03 8.81 14.84
CA SER A 78 -27.84 8.83 13.60
C SER A 78 -27.72 10.12 12.80
N SER A 79 -26.54 10.71 12.77
CA SER A 79 -26.23 11.92 12.01
C SER A 79 -26.32 11.67 10.49
N TYR A 80 -26.50 12.73 9.73
CA TYR A 80 -26.66 12.67 8.27
C TYR A 80 -25.32 12.45 7.58
N ILE A 81 -25.34 11.64 6.51
CA ILE A 81 -24.13 11.27 5.75
C ILE A 81 -24.33 11.64 4.28
N GLN A 82 -23.31 12.26 3.70
CA GLN A 82 -23.16 12.42 2.26
C GLN A 82 -21.88 11.71 1.79
N ILE A 83 -21.91 11.21 0.56
CA ILE A 83 -20.76 10.57 -0.06
C ILE A 83 -20.44 11.23 -1.40
N ASN A 84 -19.17 11.30 -1.73
CA ASN A 84 -18.74 11.79 -3.03
C ASN A 84 -19.18 10.82 -4.13
N TYR A 85 -19.94 11.34 -5.09
CA TYR A 85 -20.38 10.61 -6.25
C TYR A 85 -19.64 11.12 -7.49
N VAL A 86 -18.76 10.27 -8.05
CA VAL A 86 -18.07 10.55 -9.30
C VAL A 86 -18.98 10.19 -10.46
N LYS A 87 -19.49 11.17 -11.19
CA LYS A 87 -20.29 10.93 -12.38
C LYS A 87 -19.45 10.22 -13.44
N GLN A 88 -19.99 9.15 -14.03
CA GLN A 88 -19.29 8.41 -15.10
C GLN A 88 -19.16 9.23 -16.39
N LYS A 89 -20.11 10.12 -16.65
CA LYS A 89 -20.09 11.12 -17.72
C LYS A 89 -20.58 12.43 -17.14
N PRO A 90 -19.75 13.46 -17.06
CA PRO A 90 -20.23 14.79 -16.69
C PRO A 90 -21.26 15.26 -17.72
N GLU A 91 -22.38 15.81 -17.26
CA GLU A 91 -23.42 16.34 -18.15
C GLU A 91 -22.97 17.61 -18.85
N LYS A 92 -22.01 18.31 -18.25
CA LYS A 92 -21.37 19.53 -18.80
C LYS A 92 -19.87 19.50 -18.54
N GLU A 93 -19.11 20.09 -19.44
CA GLU A 93 -17.67 20.32 -19.27
C GLU A 93 -17.45 21.16 -18.01
N GLY A 94 -16.60 20.68 -17.09
CA GLY A 94 -16.32 21.34 -15.82
C GLY A 94 -17.22 20.93 -14.64
N GLU A 95 -18.16 19.99 -14.80
CA GLU A 95 -18.85 19.42 -13.65
C GLU A 95 -17.89 18.62 -12.77
N THR A 96 -17.81 19.05 -11.50
CA THR A 96 -17.01 18.38 -10.47
C THR A 96 -17.84 17.32 -9.74
N ASP A 97 -17.16 16.41 -9.07
CA ASP A 97 -17.80 15.45 -8.17
C ASP A 97 -18.66 16.15 -7.13
N SER A 98 -19.88 15.68 -6.99
CA SER A 98 -20.82 16.21 -6.01
C SER A 98 -21.01 15.25 -4.84
N LEU A 99 -21.24 15.81 -3.65
CA LEU A 99 -21.70 15.06 -2.50
C LEU A 99 -23.19 14.77 -2.68
N VAL A 100 -23.58 13.50 -2.54
CA VAL A 100 -24.97 13.05 -2.54
C VAL A 100 -25.31 12.38 -1.23
N TRP A 101 -26.58 12.40 -0.84
CA TRP A 101 -27.03 11.71 0.35
C TRP A 101 -26.74 10.22 0.27
N TYR A 102 -26.11 9.70 1.31
CA TYR A 102 -25.83 8.28 1.40
C TYR A 102 -27.11 7.47 1.56
N ASN A 103 -27.22 6.40 0.77
CA ASN A 103 -28.26 5.40 0.90
C ASN A 103 -27.58 4.01 0.87
N SER A 104 -27.88 3.19 1.87
CA SER A 104 -27.29 1.85 2.00
C SER A 104 -27.65 0.86 0.87
N THR A 105 -28.67 1.18 0.07
CA THR A 105 -29.08 0.38 -1.09
C THR A 105 -28.38 0.79 -2.38
N ASP A 106 -27.67 1.92 -2.37
CA ASP A 106 -26.95 2.41 -3.56
C ASP A 106 -25.52 1.87 -3.57
N SER A 107 -25.11 1.37 -4.73
CA SER A 107 -23.75 0.89 -4.91
C SER A 107 -22.75 2.05 -5.06
N ILE A 108 -21.60 1.88 -4.46
CA ILE A 108 -20.51 2.86 -4.46
C ILE A 108 -19.38 2.33 -5.35
N ASP A 109 -18.84 3.19 -6.21
CA ASP A 109 -17.67 2.89 -7.03
C ASP A 109 -16.39 3.39 -6.34
N PHE A 110 -15.58 2.45 -5.84
CA PHE A 110 -14.29 2.75 -5.21
C PHE A 110 -13.11 2.75 -6.18
N THR A 111 -13.35 2.59 -7.50
CA THR A 111 -12.28 2.60 -8.52
C THR A 111 -11.98 3.98 -9.07
N LYS A 112 -12.93 4.91 -9.01
CA LYS A 112 -12.86 6.22 -9.67
C LYS A 112 -11.91 7.19 -9.00
N THR A 113 -11.76 7.10 -7.68
CA THR A 113 -10.85 7.93 -6.90
C THR A 113 -10.02 7.04 -5.97
N LYS A 114 -8.77 7.45 -5.67
CA LYS A 114 -7.95 6.73 -4.68
C LYS A 114 -8.59 6.73 -3.30
N GLU A 115 -9.28 7.81 -2.97
CA GLU A 115 -9.94 8.03 -1.70
C GLU A 115 -11.34 8.56 -1.95
N LYS A 116 -12.33 7.90 -1.38
CA LYS A 116 -13.72 8.32 -1.44
C LYS A 116 -14.00 9.26 -0.27
N ALA A 117 -14.52 10.46 -0.55
CA ALA A 117 -14.91 11.40 0.50
C ALA A 117 -16.30 11.06 1.07
N ILE A 118 -16.40 11.03 2.37
CA ILE A 118 -17.65 10.90 3.12
C ILE A 118 -17.76 12.09 4.06
N ARG A 119 -18.87 12.81 4.00
CA ARG A 119 -19.18 13.92 4.90
C ARG A 119 -20.24 13.52 5.89
N VAL A 120 -19.95 13.71 7.17
CA VAL A 120 -20.90 13.48 8.27
C VAL A 120 -21.27 14.82 8.88
N TYR A 121 -22.56 15.09 8.98
CA TYR A 121 -23.07 16.29 9.60
C TYR A 121 -23.46 16.03 11.06
N ALA A 122 -23.31 17.01 11.92
CA ALA A 122 -23.93 17.00 13.23
C ALA A 122 -25.46 16.95 13.08
N GLN A 123 -26.13 16.39 14.07
CA GLN A 123 -27.61 16.22 14.03
C GLN A 123 -28.36 17.55 13.89
N ASP A 124 -27.82 18.63 14.44
CA ASP A 124 -28.34 19.99 14.34
C ASP A 124 -27.80 20.79 13.16
N ALA A 125 -27.04 20.15 12.28
CA ALA A 125 -26.36 20.73 11.13
C ALA A 125 -25.38 21.89 11.46
N SER A 126 -24.97 22.03 12.72
CA SER A 126 -24.05 23.10 13.16
C SER A 126 -22.59 22.87 12.69
N ALA A 127 -22.22 21.62 12.40
CA ALA A 127 -20.88 21.22 12.00
C ALA A 127 -20.90 20.02 11.05
N TYR A 128 -19.77 19.77 10.41
CA TYR A 128 -19.52 18.54 9.65
C TYR A 128 -18.06 18.10 9.77
N ALA A 129 -17.80 16.85 9.48
CA ALA A 129 -16.46 16.30 9.31
C ALA A 129 -16.36 15.51 7.99
N ASP A 130 -15.24 15.64 7.31
CA ASP A 130 -14.96 14.93 6.07
C ASP A 130 -13.98 13.78 6.36
N TYR A 131 -14.41 12.55 6.02
CA TYR A 131 -13.61 11.34 6.11
C TYR A 131 -13.15 10.90 4.72
N LYS A 132 -11.97 10.30 4.66
CA LYS A 132 -11.42 9.68 3.46
C LYS A 132 -11.49 8.17 3.59
N VAL A 133 -12.14 7.50 2.65
CA VAL A 133 -12.23 6.04 2.62
C VAL A 133 -11.38 5.51 1.48
N LYS A 134 -10.47 4.60 1.82
CA LYS A 134 -9.61 3.88 0.87
C LYS A 134 -9.87 2.38 0.97
N VAL A 135 -10.23 1.77 -0.15
CA VAL A 135 -10.39 0.33 -0.25
C VAL A 135 -9.17 -0.26 -0.95
N ASN A 136 -8.36 -1.00 -0.20
CA ASN A 136 -7.17 -1.66 -0.72
C ASN A 136 -7.52 -3.04 -1.28
N VAL A 137 -7.04 -3.32 -2.50
CA VAL A 137 -7.17 -4.61 -3.17
C VAL A 137 -5.77 -5.08 -3.54
N HIS A 138 -5.45 -6.35 -3.32
CA HIS A 138 -4.17 -6.92 -3.75
C HIS A 138 -4.00 -6.78 -5.26
N THR A 139 -2.82 -6.34 -5.67
CA THR A 139 -2.44 -6.19 -7.08
C THR A 139 -1.80 -7.44 -7.67
N GLN A 140 -1.30 -8.32 -6.81
CA GLN A 140 -0.63 -9.56 -7.20
C GLN A 140 -1.34 -10.77 -6.61
N ARG A 141 -1.31 -11.88 -7.34
CA ARG A 141 -1.80 -13.17 -6.84
C ARG A 141 -0.76 -13.77 -5.88
N PRO A 142 -1.18 -14.45 -4.81
CA PRO A 142 -0.26 -15.03 -3.83
C PRO A 142 0.70 -16.08 -4.42
N ASP A 143 0.28 -16.73 -5.52
CA ASP A 143 1.02 -17.76 -6.25
C ASP A 143 1.89 -17.22 -7.38
N THR A 144 1.97 -15.90 -7.53
CA THR A 144 2.71 -15.26 -8.62
C THR A 144 3.86 -14.43 -8.08
N PHE A 145 5.08 -14.84 -8.34
CA PHE A 145 6.28 -14.03 -8.13
C PHE A 145 6.59 -13.21 -9.36
N ILE A 146 6.55 -11.90 -9.25
CA ILE A 146 6.99 -10.99 -10.31
C ILE A 146 8.35 -10.46 -9.91
N TRP A 147 9.38 -10.98 -10.56
CA TRP A 147 10.74 -10.45 -10.44
C TRP A 147 10.84 -9.13 -11.18
N GLN A 148 11.14 -8.07 -10.45
CA GLN A 148 11.48 -6.78 -11.07
C GLN A 148 12.99 -6.61 -11.05
N SER A 149 13.58 -6.35 -12.23
CA SER A 149 14.96 -5.90 -12.29
C SER A 149 15.01 -4.46 -11.75
N LEU A 150 15.67 -4.29 -10.62
CA LEU A 150 15.87 -2.97 -10.00
C LEU A 150 17.12 -2.26 -10.52
N THR A 151 17.90 -2.92 -11.37
CA THR A 151 19.23 -2.46 -11.75
C THR A 151 19.22 -1.43 -12.86
N GLN A 152 19.83 -0.28 -12.62
CA GLN A 152 20.54 0.41 -13.66
C GLN A 152 21.77 -0.45 -14.04
N ALA A 153 22.06 -0.55 -15.33
CA ALA A 153 23.23 -1.27 -15.82
C ALA A 153 24.51 -0.66 -15.20
N ASN A 154 25.07 -1.35 -14.23
CA ASN A 154 26.38 -1.06 -13.66
C ASN A 154 27.29 -2.25 -14.01
N ALA A 155 28.18 -2.04 -14.97
CA ALA A 155 29.04 -3.11 -15.49
C ALA A 155 29.94 -3.73 -14.40
N LYS A 156 30.44 -2.93 -13.45
CA LYS A 156 31.24 -3.44 -12.35
C LYS A 156 30.42 -4.31 -11.39
N LEU A 157 29.20 -3.84 -11.06
CA LEU A 157 28.30 -4.62 -10.23
C LEU A 157 27.89 -5.94 -10.89
N ALA A 158 27.64 -5.92 -12.19
CA ALA A 158 27.25 -7.11 -12.95
C ALA A 158 28.40 -8.14 -13.09
N ALA A 159 29.64 -7.71 -12.96
CA ALA A 159 30.83 -8.56 -13.03
C ALA A 159 31.22 -9.19 -11.68
N LEU A 160 30.50 -8.88 -10.59
CA LEU A 160 30.83 -9.43 -9.29
C LEU A 160 30.40 -10.89 -9.15
N ASN A 161 31.24 -11.66 -8.49
CA ASN A 161 31.00 -13.02 -8.03
C ASN A 161 30.84 -13.02 -6.49
N SER A 162 30.23 -14.04 -5.93
CA SER A 162 30.14 -14.25 -4.47
C SER A 162 29.65 -12.99 -3.71
N MET A 163 28.48 -12.49 -4.07
CA MET A 163 27.92 -11.27 -3.49
C MET A 163 27.19 -11.53 -2.17
N LYS A 164 27.33 -10.58 -1.22
CA LYS A 164 26.53 -10.48 0.00
C LYS A 164 26.07 -9.06 0.19
N ALA A 165 24.79 -8.88 0.42
CA ALA A 165 24.20 -7.57 0.73
C ALA A 165 23.75 -7.53 2.18
N VAL A 166 23.99 -6.40 2.83
CA VAL A 166 23.53 -6.11 4.19
C VAL A 166 22.85 -4.74 4.22
N SER A 167 21.91 -4.56 5.14
CA SER A 167 21.21 -3.29 5.29
C SER A 167 21.49 -2.67 6.65
N ALA A 168 21.94 -1.41 6.64
CA ALA A 168 22.17 -0.62 7.84
C ALA A 168 21.94 0.86 7.54
N GLY A 169 21.36 1.61 8.48
CA GLY A 169 21.14 3.05 8.34
C GLY A 169 20.26 3.44 7.17
N GLY A 170 19.28 2.61 6.82
CA GLY A 170 18.40 2.86 5.66
C GLY A 170 19.10 2.71 4.31
N LYS A 171 20.30 2.13 4.28
CA LYS A 171 21.10 1.89 3.06
C LYS A 171 21.40 0.43 2.92
N VAL A 172 21.57 -0.01 1.68
CA VAL A 172 22.06 -1.36 1.35
C VAL A 172 23.52 -1.24 0.96
N VAL A 173 24.38 -2.05 1.59
CA VAL A 173 25.78 -2.19 1.22
C VAL A 173 25.99 -3.59 0.67
N LEU A 174 26.58 -3.68 -0.50
CA LEU A 174 26.88 -4.91 -1.19
C LEU A 174 28.38 -5.12 -1.23
N PHE A 175 28.80 -6.28 -0.80
CA PHE A 175 30.17 -6.79 -0.89
C PHE A 175 30.21 -7.87 -1.97
N GLY A 176 31.21 -7.85 -2.83
CA GLY A 176 31.39 -8.86 -3.86
C GLY A 176 32.83 -9.01 -4.26
N LYS A 177 33.14 -10.08 -4.96
CA LYS A 177 34.48 -10.31 -5.54
C LYS A 177 34.43 -10.05 -7.02
N ASN A 178 35.41 -9.31 -7.55
CA ASN A 178 35.57 -9.16 -9.00
C ASN A 178 36.19 -10.42 -9.63
N ALA A 179 36.47 -10.40 -10.93
CA ALA A 179 37.03 -11.53 -11.64
C ALA A 179 38.41 -11.93 -11.12
N GLU A 180 39.18 -10.99 -10.60
CA GLU A 180 40.50 -11.19 -9.98
C GLU A 180 40.44 -11.68 -8.55
N GLY A 181 39.21 -11.82 -7.96
CA GLY A 181 38.99 -12.23 -6.60
C GLY A 181 39.15 -11.10 -5.57
N ALA A 182 39.37 -9.86 -6.02
CA ALA A 182 39.50 -8.73 -5.14
C ALA A 182 38.08 -8.23 -4.65
N LEU A 183 38.04 -7.82 -3.38
CA LEU A 183 36.84 -7.27 -2.77
C LEU A 183 36.44 -5.94 -3.43
N GLU A 184 35.20 -5.83 -3.83
CA GLU A 184 34.58 -4.58 -4.24
C GLU A 184 33.32 -4.33 -3.43
N MET A 185 33.05 -3.05 -3.15
CA MET A 185 31.89 -2.66 -2.36
C MET A 185 31.06 -1.60 -3.10
N PHE A 186 29.75 -1.72 -2.95
CA PHE A 186 28.79 -0.79 -3.49
C PHE A 186 27.75 -0.43 -2.43
N LYS A 187 27.23 0.80 -2.47
CA LYS A 187 26.11 1.24 -1.63
C LYS A 187 24.95 1.76 -2.44
N SER A 188 23.75 1.54 -1.94
CA SER A 188 22.52 2.05 -2.52
C SER A 188 21.55 2.50 -1.41
N GLU A 189 20.80 3.56 -1.67
CA GLU A 189 19.72 4.04 -0.80
C GLU A 189 18.35 3.49 -1.21
N ASN A 190 18.22 2.97 -2.42
CA ASN A 190 16.94 2.57 -3.00
C ASN A 190 16.96 1.21 -3.74
N GLY A 191 18.11 0.52 -3.74
CA GLY A 191 18.33 -0.72 -4.48
C GLY A 191 18.42 -0.56 -6.00
N LYS A 192 18.17 0.64 -6.54
CA LYS A 192 18.16 0.91 -7.98
C LYS A 192 19.44 1.57 -8.47
N GLN A 193 19.98 2.49 -7.70
CA GLN A 193 21.19 3.24 -8.02
C GLN A 193 22.29 2.80 -7.07
N TRP A 194 23.40 2.35 -7.63
CA TRP A 194 24.55 1.83 -6.89
C TRP A 194 25.77 2.71 -7.09
N LYS A 195 26.40 3.08 -5.98
CA LYS A 195 27.66 3.83 -5.98
C LYS A 195 28.77 2.93 -5.47
N TYR A 196 29.90 2.95 -6.16
CA TYR A 196 31.10 2.30 -5.69
C TYR A 196 31.57 2.95 -4.38
N VAL A 197 32.05 2.12 -3.45
CA VAL A 197 32.61 2.55 -2.19
C VAL A 197 34.08 2.12 -2.15
N SER A 198 34.98 3.09 -2.14
CA SER A 198 36.39 2.84 -1.81
C SER A 198 36.56 2.86 -0.29
N THR A 199 37.40 2.00 0.26
CA THR A 199 37.79 2.01 1.67
C THR A 199 39.30 1.99 1.75
N GLU A 200 39.83 2.75 2.69
CA GLU A 200 41.26 2.70 3.05
C GLU A 200 41.57 1.52 3.99
N ALA A 201 40.53 0.95 4.62
CA ALA A 201 40.68 -0.20 5.48
C ALA A 201 40.96 -1.46 4.66
N ASN A 202 41.98 -2.21 5.04
CA ASN A 202 42.21 -3.54 4.49
C ASN A 202 41.19 -4.52 5.08
N LEU A 203 40.07 -4.70 4.40
CA LEU A 203 39.03 -5.62 4.84
C LEU A 203 39.29 -7.08 4.51
N GLY A 204 40.33 -7.35 3.71
CA GLY A 204 40.63 -8.70 3.19
C GLY A 204 39.61 -9.18 2.14
N ASN A 205 40.02 -10.12 1.31
CA ASN A 205 39.16 -10.63 0.22
C ASN A 205 37.99 -11.49 0.71
N GLN A 206 37.96 -11.88 1.99
CA GLN A 206 36.90 -12.67 2.61
C GLN A 206 35.88 -11.80 3.37
N ALA A 207 35.95 -10.49 3.29
CA ALA A 207 35.04 -9.58 4.00
C ALA A 207 33.56 -9.87 3.69
N ALA A 208 33.22 -10.27 2.47
CA ALA A 208 31.85 -10.62 2.09
C ALA A 208 31.31 -11.80 2.92
N GLU A 209 32.16 -12.71 3.37
CA GLU A 209 31.77 -13.89 4.16
C GLU A 209 31.59 -13.55 5.64
N ASN A 210 32.32 -12.55 6.13
CA ASN A 210 32.46 -12.20 7.55
C ASN A 210 31.80 -10.86 7.92
N VAL A 211 30.77 -10.46 7.23
CA VAL A 211 30.02 -9.22 7.50
C VAL A 211 28.76 -9.52 8.29
N VAL A 212 28.53 -8.74 9.35
CA VAL A 212 27.31 -8.76 10.16
C VAL A 212 26.81 -7.33 10.39
N VAL A 213 25.53 -7.21 10.69
CA VAL A 213 24.92 -5.93 11.07
C VAL A 213 24.46 -6.05 12.52
N PHE A 214 24.84 -5.08 13.32
CA PHE A 214 24.39 -4.95 14.69
C PHE A 214 24.23 -3.46 15.02
N ASP A 215 23.15 -3.10 15.70
CA ASP A 215 22.83 -1.72 16.10
C ASP A 215 23.03 -0.71 14.96
N ASN A 216 22.44 -1.04 13.80
CA ASN A 216 22.48 -0.20 12.59
C ASN A 216 23.88 0.11 12.02
N SER A 217 24.89 -0.62 12.47
CA SER A 217 26.29 -0.54 12.03
C SER A 217 26.73 -1.83 11.37
N ILE A 218 27.64 -1.72 10.42
CA ILE A 218 28.19 -2.87 9.68
C ILE A 218 29.56 -3.20 10.28
N TYR A 219 29.69 -4.43 10.72
CA TYR A 219 30.95 -4.99 11.24
C TYR A 219 31.50 -6.00 10.25
N VAL A 220 32.77 -5.90 9.95
CA VAL A 220 33.49 -6.82 9.07
C VAL A 220 34.66 -7.39 9.88
N LEU A 221 34.67 -8.69 10.07
CA LEU A 221 35.79 -9.37 10.67
C LEU A 221 36.83 -9.70 9.60
N ASN A 222 38.03 -9.17 9.76
CA ASN A 222 39.15 -9.57 8.93
C ASN A 222 39.83 -10.82 9.56
N PRO A 223 39.74 -11.99 8.92
CA PRO A 223 40.28 -13.22 9.51
C PRO A 223 41.81 -13.26 9.57
N GLU A 224 42.50 -12.42 8.81
CA GLU A 224 43.97 -12.35 8.82
C GLU A 224 44.52 -11.53 10.02
N THR A 225 43.79 -10.49 10.39
CA THR A 225 44.20 -9.59 11.48
C THR A 225 43.39 -9.79 12.77
N HIS A 226 42.32 -10.57 12.73
CA HIS A 226 41.37 -10.77 13.83
C HIS A 226 40.74 -9.46 14.37
N GLN A 227 40.64 -8.43 13.54
CA GLN A 227 40.06 -7.12 13.82
C GLN A 227 38.79 -6.87 13.04
#